data_70b263153796662eae7d058ba6aa15f7
#
_entry.id   70b263153796662eae7d058ba6aa15f7
#
_cell.length_a   1.000
_cell.length_b   1.000
_cell.length_c   1.000
_cell.angle_alpha   90.00
_cell.angle_beta   90.00
_cell.angle_gamma   90.00
#
_symmetry.space_group_name_H-M   'P 1'
#
loop_
_entity.id
_entity.type
_entity.pdbx_description
1 polymer ?
#
loop_
_entity_poly.entity_id
_entity_poly.type
_entity_poly.pdbx_seq_one_letter_code
_entity_poly.pdbx_strand_id
1 'polypeptide(L)'
;MTNQSNRTAVITGAGDGIGRALAINLHSRGIDLYLCDIDRERLDVTAGMLNRDGMTVSTAVVDCGNREQIETWAEMIRAENDSLDFLFNNAGVGYASPFRDASLENFEWLMNINYWGVVWSTKALLPLLEASPAGHLVNISSIFGMVGIATQSAYNSAKFAVRGFTESLQAEYWDSALTVTCVHPGGIATNIALRARTDGEAADVSDTERDQAFKQVARTTPEKAAQVILKGTLAGRRRVFIGWDAWLMHTLTKFLPTSYHAITAKLGSASDDKG
;
A
#
# COMPACT_ATOMS: atom_id res chain seq x y z
N MET A 1 11.66 5.36 37.34
CA MET A 1 11.53 4.39 36.19
C MET A 1 10.82 5.17 35.12
N THR A 2 11.54 5.62 34.11
CA THR A 2 10.92 6.25 32.92
C THR A 2 10.07 5.20 32.25
N ASN A 3 8.76 5.41 32.25
CA ASN A 3 7.81 4.60 31.48
C ASN A 3 8.18 4.84 30.02
N GLN A 4 9.00 3.94 29.46
CA GLN A 4 9.33 3.98 28.05
C GLN A 4 8.04 3.56 27.35
N SER A 5 7.29 4.53 26.81
CA SER A 5 6.11 4.22 25.99
C SER A 5 6.53 3.28 24.86
N ASN A 6 5.75 2.24 24.63
CA ASN A 6 5.99 1.34 23.50
C ASN A 6 5.99 2.16 22.21
N ARG A 7 6.78 1.70 21.23
CA ARG A 7 6.70 2.25 19.88
C ARG A 7 5.31 1.99 19.30
N THR A 8 4.83 2.91 18.50
CA THR A 8 3.46 2.89 17.97
C THR A 8 3.46 2.85 16.44
N ALA A 9 2.59 2.04 15.86
CA ALA A 9 2.41 1.95 14.40
C ALA A 9 0.95 2.05 13.99
N VAL A 10 0.69 2.80 12.94
CA VAL A 10 -0.60 2.90 12.24
C VAL A 10 -0.50 2.17 10.91
N ILE A 11 -1.48 1.30 10.59
CA ILE A 11 -1.53 0.54 9.34
C ILE A 11 -2.93 0.64 8.74
N THR A 12 -3.02 1.16 7.52
CA THR A 12 -4.26 1.15 6.75
C THR A 12 -4.35 -0.13 5.89
N GLY A 13 -5.57 -0.68 5.71
CA GLY A 13 -5.76 -1.94 4.97
C GLY A 13 -5.13 -3.14 5.68
N ALA A 14 -5.30 -3.20 7.01
CA ALA A 14 -4.68 -4.22 7.87
C ALA A 14 -5.43 -5.56 7.90
N GLY A 15 -6.61 -5.64 7.29
CA GLY A 15 -7.45 -6.84 7.31
C GLY A 15 -6.92 -8.01 6.48
N ASP A 16 -5.97 -7.78 5.54
CA ASP A 16 -5.48 -8.83 4.65
C ASP A 16 -4.07 -8.53 4.10
N GLY A 17 -3.49 -9.49 3.39
CA GLY A 17 -2.29 -9.33 2.57
C GLY A 17 -1.11 -8.70 3.30
N ILE A 18 -0.49 -7.69 2.66
CA ILE A 18 0.70 -7.02 3.21
C ILE A 18 0.39 -6.32 4.53
N GLY A 19 -0.79 -5.68 4.68
CA GLY A 19 -1.17 -4.97 5.90
C GLY A 19 -1.26 -5.90 7.11
N ARG A 20 -1.92 -7.06 6.96
CA ARG A 20 -1.96 -8.11 7.99
C ARG A 20 -0.55 -8.60 8.34
N ALA A 21 0.26 -8.89 7.34
CA ALA A 21 1.61 -9.39 7.55
C ALA A 21 2.52 -8.35 8.23
N LEU A 22 2.34 -7.05 7.95
CA LEU A 22 3.00 -5.95 8.66
C LEU A 22 2.55 -5.90 10.12
N ALA A 23 1.23 -5.99 10.39
CA ALA A 23 0.68 -5.96 11.74
C ALA A 23 1.28 -7.09 12.60
N ILE A 24 1.26 -8.34 12.10
CA ILE A 24 1.84 -9.49 12.79
C ILE A 24 3.33 -9.29 13.09
N ASN A 25 4.09 -8.78 12.10
CA ASN A 25 5.53 -8.61 12.23
C ASN A 25 5.90 -7.48 13.22
N LEU A 26 5.16 -6.37 13.23
CA LEU A 26 5.37 -5.26 14.17
C LEU A 26 4.96 -5.64 15.57
N HIS A 27 3.82 -6.30 15.74
CA HIS A 27 3.35 -6.79 17.04
C HIS A 27 4.34 -7.76 17.69
N SER A 28 4.90 -8.68 16.92
CA SER A 28 5.93 -9.60 17.41
C SER A 28 7.20 -8.90 17.93
N ARG A 29 7.42 -7.65 17.53
CA ARG A 29 8.53 -6.79 17.97
C ARG A 29 8.20 -5.91 19.17
N GLY A 30 6.99 -6.02 19.72
CA GLY A 30 6.55 -5.23 20.88
C GLY A 30 6.14 -3.81 20.50
N ILE A 31 5.45 -3.64 19.38
CA ILE A 31 4.95 -2.34 18.90
C ILE A 31 3.44 -2.32 19.06
N ASP A 32 2.90 -1.26 19.65
CA ASP A 32 1.48 -0.99 19.77
C ASP A 32 0.89 -0.62 18.40
N LEU A 33 -0.30 -1.11 18.10
CA LEU A 33 -0.88 -1.04 16.76
C LEU A 33 -2.23 -0.34 16.73
N TYR A 34 -2.39 0.58 15.78
CA TYR A 34 -3.65 1.13 15.32
C TYR A 34 -3.91 0.61 13.91
N LEU A 35 -4.90 -0.24 13.75
CA LEU A 35 -5.21 -0.96 12.53
C LEU A 35 -6.54 -0.51 11.97
N CYS A 36 -6.63 -0.24 10.68
CA CYS A 36 -7.92 -0.06 10.03
C CYS A 36 -8.07 -0.88 8.75
N ASP A 37 -9.30 -1.23 8.47
CA ASP A 37 -9.76 -1.81 7.21
C ASP A 37 -11.23 -1.45 6.99
N ILE A 38 -11.72 -1.52 5.77
CA ILE A 38 -13.14 -1.36 5.48
C ILE A 38 -13.95 -2.60 5.88
N ASP A 39 -13.31 -3.75 5.94
CA ASP A 39 -13.91 -5.05 6.22
C ASP A 39 -13.67 -5.45 7.69
N ARG A 40 -14.72 -5.39 8.48
CA ARG A 40 -14.71 -5.74 9.91
C ARG A 40 -14.25 -7.18 10.15
N GLU A 41 -14.77 -8.15 9.42
CA GLU A 41 -14.49 -9.56 9.66
C GLU A 41 -13.00 -9.88 9.42
N ARG A 42 -12.43 -9.36 8.34
CA ARG A 42 -11.00 -9.52 8.04
C ARG A 42 -10.10 -8.83 9.06
N LEU A 43 -10.53 -7.65 9.56
CA LEU A 43 -9.81 -6.93 10.59
C LEU A 43 -9.83 -7.69 11.92
N ASP A 44 -10.97 -8.26 12.29
CA ASP A 44 -11.12 -9.07 13.50
C ASP A 44 -10.27 -10.36 13.42
N VAL A 45 -10.20 -11.00 12.25
CA VAL A 45 -9.28 -12.13 12.02
C VAL A 45 -7.81 -11.70 12.25
N THR A 46 -7.41 -10.53 11.75
CA THR A 46 -6.07 -10.01 11.96
C THR A 46 -5.82 -9.74 13.44
N ALA A 47 -6.72 -9.04 14.12
CA ALA A 47 -6.61 -8.76 15.55
C ALA A 47 -6.50 -10.03 16.40
N GLY A 48 -7.28 -11.07 16.06
CA GLY A 48 -7.22 -12.38 16.73
C GLY A 48 -5.89 -13.11 16.61
N MET A 49 -5.04 -12.75 15.65
CA MET A 49 -3.68 -13.29 15.49
C MET A 49 -2.63 -12.55 16.35
N LEU A 50 -3.01 -11.45 16.99
CA LEU A 50 -2.09 -10.56 17.70
C LEU A 50 -2.21 -10.77 19.22
N ASN A 51 -1.56 -11.81 19.73
CA ASN A 51 -1.67 -12.30 21.12
C ASN A 51 -0.35 -12.09 21.88
N ARG A 52 0.00 -10.84 22.18
CA ARG A 52 1.17 -10.55 23.00
C ARG A 52 0.77 -9.72 24.21
N ASP A 53 1.06 -10.23 25.41
CA ASP A 53 0.78 -9.51 26.65
C ASP A 53 1.49 -8.17 26.71
N GLY A 54 0.81 -7.14 27.20
CA GLY A 54 1.34 -5.80 27.39
C GLY A 54 1.42 -4.94 26.15
N MET A 55 0.85 -5.40 25.00
CA MET A 55 0.76 -4.60 23.78
C MET A 55 -0.68 -4.18 23.50
N THR A 56 -0.84 -2.96 23.03
CA THR A 56 -2.14 -2.43 22.62
C THR A 56 -2.38 -2.74 21.13
N VAL A 57 -3.56 -3.25 20.82
CA VAL A 57 -4.07 -3.38 19.45
C VAL A 57 -5.44 -2.71 19.36
N SER A 58 -5.49 -1.55 18.73
CA SER A 58 -6.72 -0.81 18.46
C SER A 58 -7.15 -1.04 17.02
N THR A 59 -8.43 -1.31 16.80
CA THR A 59 -8.98 -1.57 15.46
C THR A 59 -10.14 -0.63 15.15
N ALA A 60 -10.21 -0.13 13.92
CA ALA A 60 -11.30 0.72 13.45
C ALA A 60 -11.75 0.31 12.04
N VAL A 61 -13.06 0.32 11.79
CA VAL A 61 -13.57 0.20 10.42
C VAL A 61 -13.53 1.57 9.78
N VAL A 62 -12.68 1.71 8.74
CA VAL A 62 -12.46 2.98 8.05
C VAL A 62 -12.41 2.73 6.56
N ASP A 63 -13.24 3.43 5.81
CA ASP A 63 -13.08 3.54 4.35
C ASP A 63 -12.00 4.57 4.05
N CYS A 64 -10.85 4.11 3.56
CA CYS A 64 -9.74 5.00 3.17
C CYS A 64 -10.06 5.89 1.96
N GLY A 65 -11.16 5.64 1.24
CA GLY A 65 -11.72 6.53 0.23
C GLY A 65 -12.59 7.65 0.79
N ASN A 66 -12.84 7.67 2.10
CA ASN A 66 -13.63 8.68 2.79
C ASN A 66 -12.75 9.52 3.72
N ARG A 67 -12.59 10.80 3.35
CA ARG A 67 -11.74 11.75 4.08
C ARG A 67 -12.18 11.92 5.53
N GLU A 68 -13.47 12.09 5.78
CA GLU A 68 -14.01 12.35 7.12
C GLU A 68 -13.74 11.17 8.06
N GLN A 69 -13.90 9.93 7.58
CA GLN A 69 -13.59 8.74 8.38
C GLN A 69 -12.10 8.66 8.75
N ILE A 70 -11.20 8.99 7.80
CA ILE A 70 -9.75 9.04 8.09
C ILE A 70 -9.43 10.12 9.12
N GLU A 71 -9.97 11.33 8.96
CA GLU A 71 -9.73 12.44 9.88
C GLU A 71 -10.24 12.12 11.29
N THR A 72 -11.46 11.57 11.41
CA THR A 72 -12.03 11.13 12.70
C THR A 72 -11.17 10.05 13.37
N TRP A 73 -10.73 9.05 12.60
CA TRP A 73 -9.84 8.00 13.14
C TRP A 73 -8.49 8.55 13.57
N ALA A 74 -7.91 9.46 12.79
CA ALA A 74 -6.65 10.11 13.14
C ALA A 74 -6.78 11.00 14.39
N GLU A 75 -7.92 11.64 14.63
CA GLU A 75 -8.20 12.40 15.85
C GLU A 75 -8.19 11.50 17.09
N MET A 76 -8.78 10.33 17.02
CA MET A 76 -8.73 9.33 18.11
C MET A 76 -7.28 8.93 18.41
N ILE A 77 -6.47 8.64 17.38
CA ILE A 77 -5.07 8.27 17.54
C ILE A 77 -4.27 9.42 18.18
N ARG A 78 -4.49 10.66 17.75
CA ARG A 78 -3.83 11.86 18.30
C ARG A 78 -4.22 12.16 19.75
N ALA A 79 -5.43 11.81 20.16
CA ALA A 79 -5.87 11.97 21.54
C ALA A 79 -5.18 10.99 22.51
N GLU A 80 -4.69 9.86 22.02
CA GLU A 80 -4.10 8.78 22.81
C GLU A 80 -2.55 8.76 22.74
N ASN A 81 -1.94 9.51 21.80
CA ASN A 81 -0.50 9.43 21.54
C ASN A 81 0.14 10.81 21.37
N ASP A 82 1.28 11.02 22.00
CA ASP A 82 2.13 12.21 21.81
C ASP A 82 3.04 12.12 20.59
N SER A 83 3.33 10.91 20.10
CA SER A 83 4.15 10.65 18.92
C SER A 83 3.76 9.35 18.22
N LEU A 84 4.15 9.20 16.96
CA LEU A 84 3.94 8.01 16.15
C LEU A 84 5.24 7.59 15.48
N ASP A 85 5.66 6.33 15.68
CA ASP A 85 6.89 5.83 15.08
C ASP A 85 6.72 5.35 13.64
N PHE A 86 5.56 4.79 13.30
CA PHE A 86 5.32 4.27 11.95
C PHE A 86 3.92 4.59 11.44
N LEU A 87 3.83 5.10 10.22
CA LEU A 87 2.60 5.13 9.43
C LEU A 87 2.82 4.32 8.15
N PHE A 88 2.06 3.23 7.99
CA PHE A 88 2.00 2.45 6.76
C PHE A 88 0.71 2.76 6.00
N ASN A 89 0.79 3.57 4.98
CA ASN A 89 -0.27 3.78 4.03
C ASN A 89 -0.30 2.61 3.04
N ASN A 90 -1.00 1.54 3.42
CA ASN A 90 -1.03 0.28 2.71
C ASN A 90 -2.38 0.00 2.04
N ALA A 91 -3.48 0.57 2.52
CA ALA A 91 -4.80 0.38 1.90
C ALA A 91 -4.75 0.64 0.38
N GLY A 92 -5.41 -0.24 -0.36
CA GLY A 92 -5.50 -0.09 -1.81
C GLY A 92 -6.35 -1.16 -2.46
N VAL A 93 -6.91 -0.80 -3.60
CA VAL A 93 -7.81 -1.62 -4.42
C VAL A 93 -7.31 -1.72 -5.84
N GLY A 94 -7.78 -2.74 -6.58
CA GLY A 94 -7.54 -2.94 -8.00
C GLY A 94 -8.72 -2.46 -8.84
N TYR A 95 -8.42 -2.02 -10.05
CA TYR A 95 -9.40 -1.77 -11.11
C TYR A 95 -8.74 -1.99 -12.46
N ALA A 96 -9.39 -2.76 -13.31
CA ALA A 96 -8.90 -3.07 -14.65
C ALA A 96 -10.01 -2.82 -15.69
N SER A 97 -9.70 -2.00 -16.70
CA SER A 97 -10.58 -1.74 -17.84
C SER A 97 -9.79 -1.11 -18.96
N PRO A 98 -10.08 -1.41 -20.25
CA PRO A 98 -9.69 -0.53 -21.35
C PRO A 98 -10.20 0.89 -21.07
N PHE A 99 -9.39 1.92 -21.30
CA PHE A 99 -9.76 3.28 -20.90
C PHE A 99 -11.05 3.78 -21.54
N ARG A 100 -11.35 3.36 -22.79
CA ARG A 100 -12.60 3.75 -23.47
C ARG A 100 -13.87 3.24 -22.77
N ASP A 101 -13.74 2.11 -22.03
CA ASP A 101 -14.86 1.43 -21.36
C ASP A 101 -14.87 1.73 -19.86
N ALA A 102 -13.81 2.37 -19.36
CA ALA A 102 -13.65 2.68 -17.96
C ALA A 102 -14.68 3.71 -17.49
N SER A 103 -15.45 3.38 -16.46
CA SER A 103 -16.34 4.35 -15.82
C SER A 103 -15.54 5.36 -14.99
N LEU A 104 -15.91 6.64 -15.05
CA LEU A 104 -15.30 7.67 -14.24
C LEU A 104 -15.55 7.42 -12.75
N GLU A 105 -16.69 6.85 -12.39
CA GLU A 105 -17.02 6.48 -11.02
C GLU A 105 -16.01 5.48 -10.44
N ASN A 106 -15.66 4.41 -11.16
CA ASN A 106 -14.66 3.45 -10.74
C ASN A 106 -13.25 4.04 -10.74
N PHE A 107 -12.95 4.93 -11.69
CA PHE A 107 -11.69 5.64 -11.74
C PHE A 107 -11.52 6.54 -10.49
N GLU A 108 -12.53 7.36 -10.16
CA GLU A 108 -12.54 8.24 -8.99
C GLU A 108 -12.52 7.44 -7.69
N TRP A 109 -13.31 6.36 -7.58
CA TRP A 109 -13.30 5.46 -6.45
C TRP A 109 -11.89 4.92 -6.17
N LEU A 110 -11.19 4.44 -7.20
CA LEU A 110 -9.83 3.95 -7.05
C LEU A 110 -8.86 5.07 -6.64
N MET A 111 -8.95 6.25 -7.26
CA MET A 111 -8.11 7.39 -6.93
C MET A 111 -8.33 7.85 -5.48
N ASN A 112 -9.57 7.85 -5.00
CA ASN A 112 -9.89 8.23 -3.63
C ASN A 112 -9.22 7.29 -2.62
N ILE A 113 -9.26 5.98 -2.85
CA ILE A 113 -8.64 5.01 -1.93
C ILE A 113 -7.12 5.00 -2.08
N ASN A 114 -6.62 4.82 -3.32
CA ASN A 114 -5.21 4.51 -3.56
C ASN A 114 -4.28 5.73 -3.50
N TYR A 115 -4.81 6.94 -3.69
CA TYR A 115 -4.03 8.17 -3.66
C TYR A 115 -4.50 9.14 -2.57
N TRP A 116 -5.76 9.58 -2.61
CA TRP A 116 -6.24 10.55 -1.63
C TRP A 116 -6.23 10.00 -0.21
N GLY A 117 -6.55 8.71 -0.01
CA GLY A 117 -6.42 8.05 1.29
C GLY A 117 -5.00 8.13 1.86
N VAL A 118 -3.97 7.98 1.01
CA VAL A 118 -2.56 8.16 1.41
C VAL A 118 -2.28 9.61 1.80
N VAL A 119 -2.80 10.59 1.05
CA VAL A 119 -2.60 12.02 1.33
C VAL A 119 -3.29 12.42 2.63
N TRP A 120 -4.57 12.03 2.81
CA TRP A 120 -5.35 12.39 4.01
C TRP A 120 -4.78 11.79 5.29
N SER A 121 -4.46 10.49 5.29
CA SER A 121 -3.87 9.83 6.46
C SER A 121 -2.48 10.39 6.79
N THR A 122 -1.65 10.65 5.77
CA THR A 122 -0.37 11.32 5.97
C THR A 122 -0.57 12.69 6.60
N LYS A 123 -1.42 13.55 6.02
CA LYS A 123 -1.66 14.92 6.51
C LYS A 123 -2.19 14.92 7.94
N ALA A 124 -3.12 14.02 8.27
CA ALA A 124 -3.74 13.95 9.58
C ALA A 124 -2.78 13.45 10.68
N LEU A 125 -1.84 12.54 10.35
CA LEU A 125 -0.93 11.92 11.32
C LEU A 125 0.51 12.46 11.26
N LEU A 126 0.82 13.35 10.31
CA LEU A 126 2.15 13.93 10.14
C LEU A 126 2.70 14.60 11.41
N PRO A 127 1.90 15.38 12.17
CA PRO A 127 2.40 16.01 13.40
C PRO A 127 2.92 15.00 14.45
N LEU A 128 2.28 13.82 14.55
CA LEU A 128 2.75 12.76 15.46
C LEU A 128 4.04 12.09 14.96
N LEU A 129 4.18 11.93 13.63
CA LEU A 129 5.40 11.40 13.02
C LEU A 129 6.58 12.36 13.21
N GLU A 130 6.34 13.68 13.09
CA GLU A 130 7.35 14.72 13.33
C GLU A 130 7.76 14.79 14.80
N ALA A 131 6.86 14.47 15.73
CA ALA A 131 7.15 14.44 17.17
C ALA A 131 7.97 13.19 17.58
N SER A 132 8.03 12.15 16.75
CA SER A 132 8.85 10.97 17.03
C SER A 132 10.34 11.25 16.78
N PRO A 133 11.25 10.79 17.65
CA PRO A 133 12.69 10.93 17.43
C PRO A 133 13.21 10.10 16.24
N ALA A 134 12.39 9.18 15.72
CA ALA A 134 12.70 8.33 14.56
C ALA A 134 11.41 7.90 13.84
N GLY A 135 10.64 8.86 13.36
CA GLY A 135 9.39 8.64 12.64
C GLY A 135 9.62 8.02 11.25
N HIS A 136 8.71 7.14 10.85
CA HIS A 136 8.74 6.49 9.54
C HIS A 136 7.39 6.60 8.84
N LEU A 137 7.34 7.33 7.74
CA LEU A 137 6.22 7.36 6.80
C LEU A 137 6.50 6.38 5.65
N VAL A 138 5.66 5.39 5.48
CA VAL A 138 5.81 4.34 4.46
C VAL A 138 4.58 4.30 3.56
N ASN A 139 4.75 4.70 2.31
CA ASN A 139 3.68 4.70 1.31
C ASN A 139 3.85 3.53 0.35
N ILE A 140 2.80 2.68 0.25
CA ILE A 140 2.81 1.52 -0.65
C ILE A 140 2.33 1.95 -2.04
N SER A 141 3.30 2.15 -2.94
CA SER A 141 3.08 2.32 -4.37
C SER A 141 2.97 0.94 -5.07
N SER A 142 3.60 0.75 -6.20
CA SER A 142 3.66 -0.49 -7.00
C SER A 142 4.78 -0.36 -8.02
N ILE A 143 5.14 -1.47 -8.69
CA ILE A 143 5.85 -1.40 -9.97
C ILE A 143 5.02 -0.62 -11.01
N PHE A 144 3.68 -0.66 -10.91
CA PHE A 144 2.76 0.13 -11.74
C PHE A 144 2.76 1.64 -11.40
N GLY A 145 3.51 2.06 -10.39
CA GLY A 145 3.92 3.44 -10.17
C GLY A 145 5.23 3.83 -10.89
N MET A 146 5.75 2.93 -11.73
CA MET A 146 6.97 3.15 -12.54
C MET A 146 6.78 2.83 -14.01
N VAL A 147 5.86 1.93 -14.33
CA VAL A 147 5.55 1.50 -15.71
C VAL A 147 4.06 1.60 -15.97
N GLY A 148 3.68 2.05 -17.16
CA GLY A 148 2.31 2.02 -17.66
C GLY A 148 1.98 0.65 -18.25
N ILE A 149 0.84 0.08 -17.86
CA ILE A 149 0.33 -1.19 -18.34
C ILE A 149 -1.05 -0.96 -18.94
N ALA A 150 -1.33 -1.59 -20.08
CA ALA A 150 -2.65 -1.52 -20.70
C ALA A 150 -3.74 -1.99 -19.71
N THR A 151 -4.93 -1.46 -19.82
CA THR A 151 -6.09 -1.70 -18.97
C THR A 151 -5.96 -1.25 -17.49
N GLN A 152 -4.83 -0.65 -17.09
CA GLN A 152 -4.53 -0.25 -15.72
C GLN A 152 -4.42 1.27 -15.55
N SER A 153 -5.06 2.07 -16.41
CA SER A 153 -4.88 3.54 -16.43
C SER A 153 -5.15 4.21 -15.08
N ALA A 154 -6.25 3.86 -14.40
CA ALA A 154 -6.58 4.41 -13.08
C ALA A 154 -5.57 3.95 -12.01
N TYR A 155 -5.24 2.66 -11.97
CA TYR A 155 -4.29 2.10 -11.01
C TYR A 155 -2.88 2.66 -11.22
N ASN A 156 -2.41 2.72 -12.47
CA ASN A 156 -1.15 3.37 -12.80
C ASN A 156 -1.13 4.83 -12.33
N SER A 157 -2.16 5.61 -12.68
CA SER A 157 -2.26 7.03 -12.29
C SER A 157 -2.14 7.20 -10.78
N ALA A 158 -2.89 6.42 -9.99
CA ALA A 158 -2.84 6.47 -8.54
C ALA A 158 -1.46 6.11 -7.99
N LYS A 159 -0.84 5.02 -8.48
CA LYS A 159 0.46 4.56 -7.96
C LYS A 159 1.64 5.43 -8.40
N PHE A 160 1.57 6.07 -9.58
CA PHE A 160 2.51 7.14 -9.95
C PHE A 160 2.31 8.39 -9.08
N ALA A 161 1.05 8.78 -8.80
CA ALA A 161 0.77 9.92 -7.92
C ALA A 161 1.30 9.66 -6.50
N VAL A 162 1.10 8.47 -5.92
CA VAL A 162 1.69 8.09 -4.61
C VAL A 162 3.20 8.19 -4.64
N ARG A 163 3.85 7.72 -5.70
CA ARG A 163 5.30 7.85 -5.85
C ARG A 163 5.73 9.31 -5.88
N GLY A 164 5.12 10.14 -6.74
CA GLY A 164 5.46 11.56 -6.86
C GLY A 164 5.27 12.31 -5.54
N PHE A 165 4.14 12.09 -4.85
CA PHE A 165 3.87 12.61 -3.52
C PHE A 165 4.94 12.20 -2.50
N THR A 166 5.29 10.91 -2.48
CA THR A 166 6.30 10.40 -1.56
C THR A 166 7.70 10.98 -1.84
N GLU A 167 8.08 11.08 -3.11
CA GLU A 167 9.39 11.66 -3.50
C GLU A 167 9.47 13.16 -3.15
N SER A 168 8.36 13.91 -3.24
CA SER A 168 8.29 15.30 -2.76
C SER A 168 8.53 15.39 -1.26
N LEU A 169 7.81 14.59 -0.46
CA LEU A 169 8.01 14.54 0.99
C LEU A 169 9.43 14.09 1.36
N GLN A 170 10.06 13.18 0.60
CA GLN A 170 11.47 12.81 0.81
C GLN A 170 12.41 14.00 0.68
N ALA A 171 12.11 14.94 -0.21
CA ALA A 171 12.91 16.16 -0.37
C ALA A 171 12.65 17.14 0.78
N GLU A 172 11.38 17.32 1.18
CA GLU A 172 11.00 18.19 2.30
C GLU A 172 11.61 17.74 3.63
N TYR A 173 11.64 16.42 3.88
CA TYR A 173 12.15 15.81 5.11
C TYR A 173 13.56 15.24 4.99
N TRP A 174 14.39 15.77 4.05
CA TRP A 174 15.71 15.21 3.76
C TRP A 174 16.64 15.16 4.98
N ASP A 175 16.69 16.24 5.75
CA ASP A 175 17.58 16.43 6.91
C ASP A 175 16.82 16.33 8.25
N SER A 176 15.63 15.72 8.25
CA SER A 176 14.81 15.55 9.45
C SER A 176 14.94 14.16 10.08
N ALA A 177 14.41 14.01 11.30
CA ALA A 177 14.29 12.71 11.97
C ALA A 177 13.24 11.78 11.29
N LEU A 178 12.31 12.35 10.50
CA LEU A 178 11.28 11.61 9.78
C LEU A 178 11.85 11.00 8.50
N THR A 179 11.85 9.68 8.44
CA THR A 179 12.19 8.95 7.21
C THR A 179 10.95 8.67 6.37
N VAL A 180 10.98 9.09 5.13
CA VAL A 180 9.88 8.84 4.17
C VAL A 180 10.30 7.77 3.17
N THR A 181 9.52 6.69 3.07
CA THR A 181 9.81 5.52 2.22
C THR A 181 8.72 5.29 1.19
N CYS A 182 9.10 5.18 -0.09
CA CYS A 182 8.24 4.70 -1.16
C CYS A 182 8.51 3.21 -1.39
N VAL A 183 7.47 2.37 -1.29
CA VAL A 183 7.58 0.93 -1.53
C VAL A 183 7.00 0.60 -2.91
N HIS A 184 7.71 -0.22 -3.67
CA HIS A 184 7.32 -0.67 -5.00
C HIS A 184 7.23 -2.21 -5.03
N PRO A 185 6.09 -2.79 -4.61
CA PRO A 185 5.87 -4.22 -4.77
C PRO A 185 5.73 -4.60 -6.24
N GLY A 186 6.31 -5.75 -6.59
CA GLY A 186 5.98 -6.49 -7.80
C GLY A 186 4.74 -7.36 -7.59
N GLY A 187 4.71 -8.54 -8.18
CA GLY A 187 3.62 -9.50 -7.98
C GLY A 187 3.66 -10.10 -6.57
N ILE A 188 2.76 -9.64 -5.68
CA ILE A 188 2.56 -10.17 -4.34
C ILE A 188 1.28 -10.98 -4.30
N ALA A 189 1.32 -12.21 -3.79
CA ALA A 189 0.18 -13.13 -3.69
C ALA A 189 -0.86 -12.65 -2.68
N THR A 190 -1.62 -11.61 -3.03
CA THR A 190 -2.72 -11.03 -2.24
C THR A 190 -4.04 -11.18 -2.99
N ASN A 191 -5.15 -10.91 -2.33
CA ASN A 191 -6.48 -10.96 -2.93
C ASN A 191 -6.87 -9.68 -3.70
N ILE A 192 -5.90 -8.81 -4.04
CA ILE A 192 -6.17 -7.54 -4.73
C ILE A 192 -6.78 -7.75 -6.13
N ALA A 193 -6.32 -8.76 -6.86
CA ALA A 193 -6.84 -9.09 -8.19
C ALA A 193 -8.25 -9.72 -8.12
N LEU A 194 -8.49 -10.59 -7.12
CA LEU A 194 -9.79 -11.19 -6.87
C LEU A 194 -10.88 -10.14 -6.59
N ARG A 195 -10.51 -9.06 -5.91
CA ARG A 195 -11.42 -7.98 -5.48
C ARG A 195 -11.36 -6.75 -6.38
N ALA A 196 -10.65 -6.82 -7.48
CA ALA A 196 -10.57 -5.71 -8.43
C ALA A 196 -11.92 -5.49 -9.11
N ARG A 197 -12.34 -4.24 -9.23
CA ARG A 197 -13.44 -3.87 -10.11
C ARG A 197 -13.00 -3.97 -11.57
N THR A 198 -13.94 -4.19 -12.45
CA THR A 198 -13.70 -4.29 -13.90
C THR A 198 -14.85 -3.67 -14.67
N ASP A 199 -14.54 -3.07 -15.83
CA ASP A 199 -15.53 -2.59 -16.79
C ASP A 199 -15.16 -3.07 -18.20
N GLY A 200 -16.13 -3.01 -19.13
CA GLY A 200 -15.95 -3.46 -20.52
C GLY A 200 -15.58 -4.94 -20.63
N GLU A 201 -14.79 -5.30 -21.61
CA GLU A 201 -14.36 -6.68 -21.87
C GLU A 201 -13.64 -7.32 -20.66
N ALA A 202 -13.03 -6.54 -19.79
CA ALA A 202 -12.41 -7.06 -18.56
C ALA A 202 -13.44 -7.62 -17.56
N ALA A 203 -14.71 -7.24 -17.67
CA ALA A 203 -15.80 -7.76 -16.84
C ALA A 203 -16.26 -9.15 -17.30
N ASP A 204 -15.95 -9.57 -18.52
CA ASP A 204 -16.30 -10.89 -19.05
C ASP A 204 -15.42 -12.01 -18.46
N VAL A 205 -14.26 -11.64 -17.89
CA VAL A 205 -13.35 -12.56 -17.20
C VAL A 205 -13.80 -12.71 -15.75
N SER A 206 -14.05 -13.93 -15.30
CA SER A 206 -14.47 -14.19 -13.92
C SER A 206 -13.40 -13.79 -12.91
N ASP A 207 -13.83 -13.40 -11.68
CA ASP A 207 -12.93 -13.05 -10.59
C ASP A 207 -11.93 -14.17 -10.29
N THR A 208 -12.37 -15.43 -10.39
CA THR A 208 -11.54 -16.60 -10.14
C THR A 208 -10.45 -16.76 -11.20
N GLU A 209 -10.77 -16.55 -12.48
CA GLU A 209 -9.78 -16.64 -13.56
C GLU A 209 -8.75 -15.52 -13.46
N ARG A 210 -9.17 -14.29 -13.17
CA ARG A 210 -8.25 -13.16 -12.91
C ARG A 210 -7.32 -13.42 -11.73
N ASP A 211 -7.84 -13.95 -10.63
CA ASP A 211 -7.07 -14.30 -9.45
C ASP A 211 -6.06 -15.41 -9.75
N GLN A 212 -6.47 -16.45 -10.47
CA GLN A 212 -5.58 -17.53 -10.89
C GLN A 212 -4.46 -17.02 -11.81
N ALA A 213 -4.79 -16.19 -12.80
CA ALA A 213 -3.80 -15.59 -13.69
C ALA A 213 -2.81 -14.71 -12.90
N PHE A 214 -3.31 -13.90 -11.97
CA PHE A 214 -2.47 -13.07 -11.10
C PHE A 214 -1.56 -13.91 -10.21
N LYS A 215 -2.06 -14.98 -9.60
CA LYS A 215 -1.28 -15.88 -8.74
C LYS A 215 -0.14 -16.60 -9.47
N GLN A 216 -0.26 -16.83 -10.78
CA GLN A 216 0.83 -17.41 -11.58
C GLN A 216 2.05 -16.47 -11.67
N VAL A 217 1.84 -15.15 -11.64
CA VAL A 217 2.90 -14.15 -11.72
C VAL A 217 3.28 -13.59 -10.35
N ALA A 218 2.39 -13.66 -9.37
CA ALA A 218 2.59 -13.18 -8.00
C ALA A 218 3.38 -14.21 -7.17
N ARG A 219 4.71 -14.15 -7.26
CA ARG A 219 5.61 -15.14 -6.64
C ARG A 219 6.06 -14.79 -5.22
N THR A 220 5.79 -13.57 -4.76
CA THR A 220 6.20 -13.12 -3.42
C THR A 220 5.01 -13.21 -2.46
N THR A 221 5.21 -13.83 -1.29
CA THR A 221 4.15 -13.89 -0.27
C THR A 221 4.02 -12.57 0.49
N PRO A 222 2.85 -12.27 1.09
CA PRO A 222 2.66 -11.08 1.93
C PRO A 222 3.64 -11.00 3.11
N GLU A 223 3.96 -12.13 3.74
CA GLU A 223 4.90 -12.20 4.86
C GLU A 223 6.30 -11.80 4.42
N LYS A 224 6.75 -12.30 3.26
CA LYS A 224 8.04 -11.92 2.68
C LYS A 224 8.07 -10.45 2.30
N ALA A 225 6.98 -9.94 1.73
CA ALA A 225 6.84 -8.53 1.40
C ALA A 225 6.96 -7.67 2.66
N ALA A 226 6.22 -7.98 3.74
CA ALA A 226 6.28 -7.28 5.01
C ALA A 226 7.70 -7.26 5.61
N GLN A 227 8.41 -8.40 5.57
CA GLN A 227 9.81 -8.48 6.03
C GLN A 227 10.74 -7.54 5.24
N VAL A 228 10.59 -7.49 3.91
CA VAL A 228 11.41 -6.60 3.05
C VAL A 228 11.08 -5.13 3.31
N ILE A 229 9.79 -4.80 3.47
CA ILE A 229 9.34 -3.44 3.82
C ILE A 229 9.97 -3.02 5.13
N LEU A 230 9.78 -3.78 6.21
CA LEU A 230 10.29 -3.43 7.53
C LEU A 230 11.82 -3.33 7.56
N LYS A 231 12.51 -4.26 6.91
CA LYS A 231 13.98 -4.18 6.78
C LYS A 231 14.42 -2.90 6.07
N GLY A 232 13.73 -2.52 4.99
CA GLY A 232 14.01 -1.30 4.25
C GLY A 232 13.70 -0.04 5.05
N THR A 233 12.54 0.01 5.71
CA THR A 233 12.10 1.12 6.56
C THR A 233 13.08 1.36 7.71
N LEU A 234 13.40 0.31 8.48
CA LEU A 234 14.33 0.41 9.61
C LEU A 234 15.77 0.73 9.19
N ALA A 235 16.15 0.45 7.95
CA ALA A 235 17.43 0.86 7.38
C ALA A 235 17.40 2.28 6.77
N GLY A 236 16.32 3.04 6.94
CA GLY A 236 16.17 4.40 6.41
C GLY A 236 16.15 4.48 4.88
N ARG A 237 15.77 3.40 4.20
CA ARG A 237 15.72 3.39 2.73
C ARG A 237 14.57 4.22 2.22
N ARG A 238 14.86 5.19 1.36
CA ARG A 238 13.85 6.05 0.74
C ARG A 238 13.03 5.31 -0.33
N ARG A 239 13.57 4.24 -0.91
CA ARG A 239 12.89 3.41 -1.91
C ARG A 239 13.15 1.93 -1.64
N VAL A 240 12.06 1.14 -1.63
CA VAL A 240 12.10 -0.30 -1.38
C VAL A 240 11.42 -1.04 -2.53
N PHE A 241 12.12 -1.94 -3.17
CA PHE A 241 11.59 -2.83 -4.22
C PHE A 241 11.33 -4.21 -3.63
N ILE A 242 10.22 -4.84 -4.00
CA ILE A 242 9.84 -6.17 -3.55
C ILE A 242 9.63 -7.08 -4.77
N GLY A 243 10.42 -8.13 -4.86
CA GLY A 243 10.44 -9.02 -6.00
C GLY A 243 11.51 -8.63 -7.04
N TRP A 244 11.97 -9.61 -7.79
CA TRP A 244 12.94 -9.40 -8.87
C TRP A 244 12.33 -8.63 -10.06
N ASP A 245 11.04 -8.81 -10.27
CA ASP A 245 10.22 -8.14 -11.27
C ASP A 245 10.18 -6.62 -11.05
N ALA A 246 10.03 -6.18 -9.81
CA ALA A 246 10.07 -4.76 -9.45
C ALA A 246 11.45 -4.15 -9.75
N TRP A 247 12.52 -4.87 -9.43
CA TRP A 247 13.88 -4.43 -9.72
C TRP A 247 14.17 -4.40 -11.22
N LEU A 248 13.71 -5.43 -11.96
CA LEU A 248 13.86 -5.51 -13.41
C LEU A 248 13.15 -4.35 -14.11
N MET A 249 11.88 -4.09 -13.76
CA MET A 249 11.10 -2.99 -14.33
C MET A 249 11.69 -1.62 -14.01
N HIS A 250 12.16 -1.42 -12.77
CA HIS A 250 12.89 -0.20 -12.43
C HIS A 250 14.12 0.00 -13.31
N THR A 251 14.91 -1.05 -13.52
CA THR A 251 16.11 -1.00 -14.34
C THR A 251 15.77 -0.74 -15.81
N LEU A 252 14.74 -1.41 -16.30
CA LEU A 252 14.26 -1.23 -17.67
C LEU A 252 13.83 0.22 -17.95
N THR A 253 13.03 0.82 -17.08
CA THR A 253 12.58 2.22 -17.24
C THR A 253 13.72 3.23 -17.11
N LYS A 254 14.78 2.90 -16.41
CA LYS A 254 15.96 3.75 -16.26
C LYS A 254 16.80 3.79 -17.55
N PHE A 255 16.97 2.66 -18.22
CA PHE A 255 17.80 2.56 -19.43
C PHE A 255 17.01 2.69 -20.74
N LEU A 256 15.72 2.39 -20.72
CA LEU A 256 14.81 2.47 -21.87
C LEU A 256 13.57 3.33 -21.54
N PRO A 257 13.74 4.62 -21.21
CA PRO A 257 12.65 5.44 -20.63
C PRO A 257 11.43 5.61 -21.53
N THR A 258 11.58 5.49 -22.85
CA THR A 258 10.50 5.60 -23.83
C THR A 258 10.19 4.27 -24.51
N SER A 259 11.18 3.40 -24.69
CA SER A 259 11.04 2.17 -25.49
C SER A 259 10.45 1.01 -24.69
N TYR A 260 10.38 1.08 -23.34
CA TYR A 260 9.80 0.02 -22.52
C TYR A 260 8.30 -0.22 -22.84
N HIS A 261 7.60 0.80 -23.35
CA HIS A 261 6.19 0.68 -23.76
C HIS A 261 5.96 -0.40 -24.81
N ALA A 262 6.91 -0.61 -25.74
CA ALA A 262 6.82 -1.70 -26.71
C ALA A 262 6.88 -3.09 -26.06
N ILE A 263 7.53 -3.20 -24.91
CA ILE A 263 7.62 -4.44 -24.13
C ILE A 263 6.34 -4.64 -23.33
N THR A 264 5.88 -3.61 -22.63
CA THR A 264 4.68 -3.69 -21.77
C THR A 264 3.38 -3.85 -22.60
N ALA A 265 3.31 -3.27 -23.80
CA ALA A 265 2.18 -3.46 -24.71
C ALA A 265 2.01 -4.93 -25.12
N LYS A 266 3.12 -5.64 -25.40
CA LYS A 266 3.10 -7.07 -25.74
C LYS A 266 2.73 -7.96 -24.55
N LEU A 267 3.01 -7.52 -23.32
CA LEU A 267 2.60 -8.26 -22.12
C LEU A 267 1.09 -8.16 -21.88
N GLY A 268 0.46 -7.04 -22.29
CA GLY A 268 -0.99 -6.86 -22.22
C GLY A 268 -1.74 -7.63 -23.32
N SER A 269 -1.19 -7.75 -24.53
CA SER A 269 -1.82 -8.44 -25.66
C SER A 269 -1.64 -9.96 -25.67
N ALA A 270 -0.69 -10.49 -24.90
CA ALA A 270 -0.48 -11.94 -24.80
C ALA A 270 -1.60 -12.69 -24.03
N SER A 271 -2.54 -11.96 -23.43
CA SER A 271 -3.79 -12.50 -22.89
C SER A 271 -4.87 -12.74 -23.94
N ASP A 272 -4.79 -12.06 -25.10
CA ASP A 272 -5.84 -12.08 -26.13
C ASP A 272 -5.62 -13.20 -27.18
N ASP A 273 -4.43 -13.79 -27.24
CA ASP A 273 -4.09 -14.82 -28.29
C ASP A 273 -4.28 -16.28 -27.81
N LYS A 274 -5.04 -16.51 -26.74
CA LYS A 274 -5.40 -17.85 -26.25
C LYS A 274 -6.92 -18.04 -26.20
N GLY A 275 -7.62 -17.57 -27.23
CA GLY A 275 -9.01 -17.88 -27.51
C GLY A 275 -9.14 -18.87 -28.68
#